data_8dff619ddb065325c370b310b2c2869c
#
_entry.id   8dff619ddb065325c370b310b2c2869c
#
_cell.length_a   1.000
_cell.length_b   1.000
_cell.length_c   1.000
_cell.angle_alpha   90.00
_cell.angle_beta   90.00
_cell.angle_gamma   90.00
#
_symmetry.space_group_name_H-M   'P 1'
#
loop_
_entity.id
_entity.type
_entity.pdbx_description
1 polymer ?
#
loop_
_entity_poly.entity_id
_entity_poly.type
_entity_poly.pdbx_seq_one_letter_code
_entity_poly.pdbx_strand_id
1 'polypeptide(L)'
;HKIVKSKFILGSQKVNIIGIAKGVGMIEPNMATTLSFVFTDLKLSKTQLKKLHKDICDQTFNAISIDGDQSPSDSSIFASTSEKKCDIKKHYKKIKDNFFEVFRELAEKLVLDGEGATKLIKIRVSGLSSYAASKKVALKVANSPLVKTAAYGEDPNWGRIITAAGNAGEKEFDIKNLSLKIGGYPVLINGNLSPKYSEAKGKKEFRKKTINIEIKLGKSKQSALVMTSDLSP
;
A
#
# COMPACT_ATOMS: atom_id res chain seq x y z
N HIS A 1 10.40 12.95 10.68
CA HIS A 1 11.48 12.31 9.93
C HIS A 1 11.05 10.92 9.46
N LYS A 2 11.21 10.64 8.16
CA LYS A 2 10.89 9.34 7.56
C LYS A 2 12.08 8.39 7.70
N ILE A 3 12.31 7.94 8.93
CA ILE A 3 13.36 6.97 9.29
C ILE A 3 12.70 5.77 9.95
N VAL A 4 13.15 4.57 9.58
CA VAL A 4 12.72 3.29 10.17
C VAL A 4 13.96 2.50 10.53
N LYS A 5 13.99 1.96 11.73
CA LYS A 5 15.04 1.06 12.22
C LYS A 5 14.39 -0.24 12.66
N SER A 6 14.90 -1.35 12.17
CA SER A 6 14.43 -2.68 12.55
C SER A 6 15.60 -3.59 12.90
N LYS A 7 15.33 -4.56 13.76
CA LYS A 7 16.29 -5.60 14.18
C LYS A 7 15.56 -6.93 14.25
N PHE A 8 16.16 -7.96 13.67
CA PHE A 8 15.61 -9.30 13.75
C PHE A 8 16.72 -10.37 13.89
N ILE A 9 16.36 -11.55 14.35
CA ILE A 9 17.32 -12.62 14.62
C ILE A 9 17.26 -13.66 13.50
N LEU A 10 18.43 -14.02 12.94
CA LEU A 10 18.63 -15.13 12.02
C LEU A 10 19.64 -16.12 12.60
N GLY A 11 19.16 -17.28 13.04
CA GLY A 11 20.00 -18.21 13.81
C GLY A 11 20.49 -17.53 15.10
N SER A 12 21.79 -17.47 15.30
CA SER A 12 22.41 -16.75 16.43
C SER A 12 22.74 -15.29 16.16
N GLN A 13 22.48 -14.78 14.94
CA GLN A 13 22.90 -13.43 14.54
C GLN A 13 21.74 -12.44 14.62
N LYS A 14 22.04 -11.26 15.14
CA LYS A 14 21.14 -10.11 15.14
C LYS A 14 21.42 -9.27 13.90
N VAL A 15 20.48 -9.21 12.99
CA VAL A 15 20.54 -8.44 11.74
C VAL A 15 19.89 -7.07 11.97
N ASN A 16 20.51 -6.01 11.45
CA ASN A 16 20.00 -4.66 11.52
C ASN A 16 19.53 -4.20 10.13
N ILE A 17 18.46 -3.42 10.12
CA ILE A 17 17.97 -2.69 8.96
C ILE A 17 17.76 -1.25 9.38
N ILE A 18 18.19 -0.31 8.54
CA ILE A 18 17.85 1.10 8.64
C ILE A 18 17.36 1.59 7.28
N GLY A 19 16.24 2.28 7.27
CA GLY A 19 15.69 2.89 6.07
C GLY A 19 15.40 4.36 6.29
N ILE A 20 15.62 5.17 5.26
CA ILE A 20 15.33 6.60 5.22
C ILE A 20 14.63 6.86 3.90
N ALA A 21 13.57 7.66 3.92
CA ALA A 21 12.88 8.10 2.71
C ALA A 21 12.55 9.59 2.74
N LYS A 22 12.42 10.19 1.57
CA LYS A 22 12.09 11.60 1.35
C LYS A 22 11.16 11.73 0.14
N GLY A 23 10.15 12.55 0.24
CA GLY A 23 9.15 12.88 -0.77
C GLY A 23 7.89 13.42 -0.10
N VAL A 24 7.17 14.35 -0.74
CA VAL A 24 5.93 14.96 -0.22
C VAL A 24 4.87 15.15 -1.31
N GLY A 25 5.22 15.19 -2.58
CA GLY A 25 4.34 15.32 -3.75
C GLY A 25 4.97 14.71 -4.99
N MET A 26 4.20 14.65 -6.09
CA MET A 26 4.52 13.94 -7.33
C MET A 26 4.79 12.47 -7.03
N ILE A 27 3.84 11.83 -6.32
CA ILE A 27 3.96 10.46 -5.83
C ILE A 27 2.84 9.56 -6.38
N GLU A 28 3.11 8.95 -7.50
CA GLU A 28 2.56 7.67 -7.95
C GLU A 28 3.72 6.84 -8.51
N PRO A 29 4.52 6.22 -7.65
CA PRO A 29 5.75 5.63 -8.10
C PRO A 29 5.53 4.43 -9.03
N ASN A 30 6.16 4.52 -10.19
CA ASN A 30 6.64 3.34 -10.92
C ASN A 30 8.17 3.28 -10.75
N MET A 31 8.61 3.38 -9.50
CA MET A 31 9.97 3.71 -9.07
C MET A 31 10.37 5.17 -9.40
N ALA A 32 9.43 6.13 -9.17
CA ALA A 32 9.64 7.55 -9.51
C ALA A 32 9.18 8.52 -8.38
N THR A 33 9.90 9.60 -8.03
CA THR A 33 9.76 10.75 -7.08
C THR A 33 10.17 10.51 -5.63
N THR A 34 10.47 9.30 -5.25
CA THR A 34 10.91 9.03 -3.88
C THR A 34 12.40 8.80 -3.85
N LEU A 35 13.10 9.50 -2.99
CA LEU A 35 14.46 9.09 -2.63
C LEU A 35 14.36 8.19 -1.41
N SER A 36 14.76 6.95 -1.56
CA SER A 36 14.83 6.02 -0.44
C SER A 36 16.18 5.31 -0.38
N PHE A 37 16.66 5.15 0.84
CA PHE A 37 17.90 4.46 1.14
C PHE A 37 17.61 3.44 2.21
N VAL A 38 17.86 2.16 1.91
CA VAL A 38 17.72 1.08 2.90
C VAL A 38 19.05 0.34 3.01
N PHE A 39 19.54 0.21 4.21
CA PHE A 39 20.82 -0.41 4.53
C PHE A 39 20.61 -1.60 5.46
N THR A 40 21.46 -2.62 5.30
CA THR A 40 21.52 -3.77 6.20
C THR A 40 22.95 -4.25 6.39
N ASP A 41 23.22 -4.90 7.51
CA ASP A 41 24.47 -5.60 7.76
C ASP A 41 24.43 -7.07 7.29
N LEU A 42 23.27 -7.56 6.80
CA LEU A 42 23.12 -8.92 6.27
C LEU A 42 23.86 -9.07 4.93
N LYS A 43 24.72 -10.08 4.81
CA LYS A 43 25.41 -10.38 3.55
C LYS A 43 24.42 -10.92 2.51
N LEU A 44 24.19 -10.14 1.46
CA LEU A 44 23.37 -10.49 0.32
C LEU A 44 24.18 -10.31 -0.97
N SER A 45 24.09 -11.25 -1.89
CA SER A 45 24.66 -11.10 -3.23
C SER A 45 23.90 -10.01 -4.02
N LYS A 46 24.55 -9.43 -5.04
CA LYS A 46 23.91 -8.44 -5.94
C LYS A 46 22.58 -8.95 -6.52
N THR A 47 22.52 -10.21 -6.91
CA THR A 47 21.29 -10.83 -7.46
C THR A 47 20.19 -10.94 -6.40
N GLN A 48 20.55 -11.33 -5.17
CA GLN A 48 19.60 -11.40 -4.04
C GLN A 48 19.07 -10.02 -3.66
N LEU A 49 19.95 -9.01 -3.56
CA LEU A 49 19.56 -7.62 -3.32
C LEU A 49 18.61 -7.12 -4.39
N LYS A 50 18.96 -7.28 -5.68
CA LYS A 50 18.12 -6.81 -6.80
C LYS A 50 16.74 -7.46 -6.79
N LYS A 51 16.67 -8.79 -6.59
CA LYS A 51 15.39 -9.52 -6.54
C LYS A 51 14.54 -9.09 -5.35
N LEU A 52 15.13 -9.07 -4.16
CA LEU A 52 14.43 -8.70 -2.93
C LEU A 52 13.92 -7.26 -2.99
N HIS A 53 14.75 -6.33 -3.46
CA HIS A 53 14.41 -4.92 -3.63
C HIS A 53 13.22 -4.74 -4.57
N LYS A 54 13.30 -5.33 -5.79
CA LYS A 54 12.21 -5.26 -6.76
C LYS A 54 10.90 -5.81 -6.19
N ASP A 55 10.93 -7.04 -5.65
CA ASP A 55 9.73 -7.71 -5.13
C ASP A 55 9.07 -6.93 -3.99
N ILE A 56 9.85 -6.24 -3.16
CA ILE A 56 9.35 -5.43 -2.05
C ILE A 56 8.86 -4.08 -2.54
N CYS A 57 9.60 -3.37 -3.40
CA CYS A 57 9.19 -2.08 -3.94
C CYS A 57 7.86 -2.17 -4.69
N ASP A 58 7.64 -3.23 -5.46
CA ASP A 58 6.39 -3.43 -6.21
C ASP A 58 5.14 -3.47 -5.30
N GLN A 59 5.31 -3.86 -4.04
CA GLN A 59 4.23 -4.00 -3.05
C GLN A 59 4.24 -2.91 -1.97
N THR A 60 5.19 -1.98 -2.01
CA THR A 60 5.34 -0.91 -1.02
C THR A 60 5.43 0.45 -1.68
N PHE A 61 6.60 0.92 -2.09
CA PHE A 61 6.76 2.23 -2.74
C PHE A 61 5.96 2.34 -4.05
N ASN A 62 5.93 1.29 -4.88
CA ASN A 62 5.11 1.29 -6.09
C ASN A 62 3.61 1.04 -5.83
N ALA A 63 3.19 0.93 -4.57
CA ALA A 63 1.81 0.73 -4.15
C ALA A 63 1.31 1.86 -3.25
N ILE A 64 1.83 3.06 -3.46
CA ILE A 64 1.31 4.29 -2.87
C ILE A 64 0.97 5.29 -3.97
N SER A 65 0.10 6.25 -3.68
CA SER A 65 -0.13 7.43 -4.52
C SER A 65 -0.56 8.59 -3.64
N ILE A 66 -0.16 9.82 -3.99
CA ILE A 66 -0.63 11.05 -3.33
C ILE A 66 -1.44 11.88 -4.31
N ASP A 67 -0.90 12.16 -5.48
CA ASP A 67 -1.47 13.04 -6.50
C ASP A 67 -1.69 12.37 -7.87
N GLY A 68 -1.22 11.14 -8.04
CA GLY A 68 -1.33 10.39 -9.29
C GLY A 68 -0.26 10.75 -10.33
N ASP A 69 0.68 11.63 -10.00
CA ASP A 69 1.74 12.07 -10.90
C ASP A 69 3.05 11.30 -10.68
N GLN A 70 3.74 11.02 -11.79
CA GLN A 70 5.05 10.36 -11.78
C GLN A 70 6.17 11.39 -11.93
N SER A 71 7.25 11.21 -11.19
CA SER A 71 8.45 12.03 -11.35
C SER A 71 9.54 11.30 -12.13
N PRO A 72 10.37 12.02 -12.89
CA PRO A 72 11.51 11.44 -13.59
C PRO A 72 12.73 11.17 -12.68
N SER A 73 12.68 11.56 -11.40
CA SER A 73 13.89 11.67 -10.53
C SER A 73 13.92 10.68 -9.37
N ASP A 74 13.12 9.60 -9.38
CA ASP A 74 13.11 8.66 -8.26
C ASP A 74 14.28 7.71 -8.21
N SER A 75 14.71 7.47 -7.01
CA SER A 75 15.75 6.48 -6.76
C SER A 75 15.48 5.74 -5.45
N SER A 76 15.51 4.43 -5.51
CA SER A 76 15.53 3.58 -4.32
C SER A 76 16.83 2.79 -4.29
N ILE A 77 17.62 3.00 -3.25
CA ILE A 77 18.92 2.34 -3.06
C ILE A 77 18.80 1.34 -1.91
N PHE A 78 19.14 0.09 -2.19
CA PHE A 78 19.23 -0.95 -1.18
C PHE A 78 20.67 -1.47 -1.13
N ALA A 79 21.32 -1.28 0.00
CA ALA A 79 22.74 -1.62 0.18
C ALA A 79 22.98 -2.50 1.41
N SER A 80 24.03 -3.31 1.34
CA SER A 80 24.46 -4.21 2.39
C SER A 80 25.94 -3.98 2.73
N THR A 81 26.27 -3.90 4.04
CA THR A 81 27.67 -3.88 4.51
C THR A 81 28.31 -5.27 4.48
N SER A 82 27.50 -6.33 4.31
CA SER A 82 27.96 -7.72 4.19
C SER A 82 28.68 -8.31 5.41
N GLU A 83 28.45 -7.76 6.59
CA GLU A 83 29.08 -8.21 7.83
C GLU A 83 28.49 -9.54 8.37
N LYS A 84 27.15 -9.69 8.27
CA LYS A 84 26.42 -10.83 8.84
C LYS A 84 26.16 -11.90 7.79
N LYS A 85 26.73 -13.09 7.96
CA LYS A 85 26.53 -14.22 7.04
C LYS A 85 25.46 -15.16 7.59
N CYS A 86 24.52 -15.59 6.76
CA CYS A 86 23.57 -16.65 7.09
C CYS A 86 23.16 -17.44 5.85
N ASP A 87 22.49 -18.57 6.07
CA ASP A 87 21.84 -19.31 4.97
C ASP A 87 20.57 -18.55 4.51
N ILE A 88 20.74 -17.77 3.44
CA ILE A 88 19.67 -16.94 2.87
C ILE A 88 18.51 -17.80 2.37
N LYS A 89 18.78 -18.98 1.78
CA LYS A 89 17.72 -19.84 1.23
C LYS A 89 16.82 -20.36 2.36
N LYS A 90 17.42 -20.87 3.43
CA LYS A 90 16.71 -21.37 4.62
C LYS A 90 15.83 -20.31 5.28
N HIS A 91 16.27 -19.06 5.29
CA HIS A 91 15.63 -17.97 6.01
C HIS A 91 14.94 -16.95 5.12
N TYR A 92 14.80 -17.23 3.81
CA TYR A 92 14.34 -16.25 2.81
C TYR A 92 13.02 -15.57 3.18
N LYS A 93 12.01 -16.35 3.61
CA LYS A 93 10.72 -15.80 4.02
C LYS A 93 10.86 -14.78 5.15
N LYS A 94 11.55 -15.17 6.23
CA LYS A 94 11.75 -14.28 7.39
C LYS A 94 12.53 -13.03 7.02
N ILE A 95 13.53 -13.15 6.16
CA ILE A 95 14.29 -12.01 5.62
C ILE A 95 13.36 -11.10 4.85
N LYS A 96 12.62 -11.63 3.87
CA LYS A 96 11.69 -10.86 3.05
C LYS A 96 10.63 -10.14 3.89
N ASP A 97 10.03 -10.83 4.87
CA ASP A 97 8.99 -10.26 5.72
C ASP A 97 9.52 -9.06 6.55
N ASN A 98 10.73 -9.17 7.13
CA ASN A 98 11.31 -8.08 7.91
C ASN A 98 11.70 -6.88 7.05
N PHE A 99 12.27 -7.10 5.86
CA PHE A 99 12.54 -6.01 4.93
C PHE A 99 11.25 -5.37 4.43
N PHE A 100 10.26 -6.19 4.08
CA PHE A 100 8.94 -5.71 3.65
C PHE A 100 8.32 -4.75 4.67
N GLU A 101 8.36 -5.06 5.95
CA GLU A 101 7.84 -4.19 7.00
C GLU A 101 8.56 -2.83 7.06
N VAL A 102 9.89 -2.80 6.91
CA VAL A 102 10.64 -1.54 6.88
C VAL A 102 10.25 -0.68 5.68
N PHE A 103 10.18 -1.26 4.49
CA PHE A 103 9.77 -0.55 3.28
C PHE A 103 8.31 -0.08 3.36
N ARG A 104 7.42 -0.93 3.90
CA ARG A 104 6.01 -0.58 4.09
C ARG A 104 5.84 0.59 5.06
N GLU A 105 6.56 0.58 6.18
CA GLU A 105 6.50 1.70 7.14
C GLU A 105 7.05 3.00 6.55
N LEU A 106 8.13 2.93 5.74
CA LEU A 106 8.62 4.09 5.00
C LEU A 106 7.59 4.61 4.00
N ALA A 107 6.94 3.73 3.25
CA ALA A 107 5.88 4.09 2.31
C ALA A 107 4.67 4.73 3.02
N GLU A 108 4.25 4.20 4.17
CA GLU A 108 3.21 4.84 4.99
C GLU A 108 3.61 6.24 5.46
N LYS A 109 4.86 6.42 5.90
CA LYS A 109 5.40 7.73 6.32
C LYS A 109 5.45 8.73 5.16
N LEU A 110 5.69 8.27 3.93
CA LEU A 110 5.64 9.12 2.74
C LEU A 110 4.22 9.63 2.50
N VAL A 111 3.22 8.74 2.53
CA VAL A 111 1.81 9.10 2.34
C VAL A 111 1.30 10.04 3.44
N LEU A 112 1.65 9.76 4.70
CA LEU A 112 1.25 10.58 5.86
C LEU A 112 1.87 11.98 5.85
N ASP A 113 3.02 12.16 5.18
CA ASP A 113 3.72 13.45 5.05
C ASP A 113 3.46 14.08 3.66
N GLY A 114 2.49 13.53 2.92
CA GLY A 114 2.04 14.07 1.65
C GLY A 114 1.47 15.47 1.79
N GLU A 115 1.59 16.26 0.73
CA GLU A 115 1.09 17.65 0.70
C GLU A 115 -0.43 17.66 0.97
N GLY A 116 -0.85 18.43 1.98
CA GLY A 116 -2.25 18.51 2.40
C GLY A 116 -2.84 17.25 3.04
N ALA A 117 -2.04 16.21 3.27
CA ALA A 117 -2.54 14.96 3.84
C ALA A 117 -2.97 15.11 5.30
N THR A 118 -4.20 14.73 5.60
CA THR A 118 -4.71 14.66 6.98
C THR A 118 -5.04 13.24 7.43
N LYS A 119 -5.23 12.33 6.47
CA LYS A 119 -5.60 10.92 6.71
C LYS A 119 -4.81 9.97 5.78
N LEU A 120 -4.56 8.78 6.29
CA LEU A 120 -4.05 7.65 5.52
C LEU A 120 -5.23 6.78 5.08
N ILE A 121 -5.34 6.52 3.78
CA ILE A 121 -6.35 5.62 3.21
C ILE A 121 -5.67 4.36 2.71
N LYS A 122 -6.04 3.21 3.26
CA LYS A 122 -5.54 1.89 2.86
C LYS A 122 -6.62 1.18 2.06
N ILE A 123 -6.35 0.91 0.78
CA ILE A 123 -7.27 0.31 -0.18
C ILE A 123 -6.76 -1.07 -0.54
N ARG A 124 -7.45 -2.09 -0.07
CA ARG A 124 -7.17 -3.49 -0.43
C ARG A 124 -8.20 -3.96 -1.46
N VAL A 125 -7.71 -4.39 -2.61
CA VAL A 125 -8.53 -5.05 -3.64
C VAL A 125 -8.11 -6.51 -3.74
N SER A 126 -9.08 -7.41 -3.83
CA SER A 126 -8.87 -8.86 -3.91
C SER A 126 -9.89 -9.54 -4.82
N GLY A 127 -9.59 -10.79 -5.19
CA GLY A 127 -10.53 -11.63 -5.92
C GLY A 127 -10.33 -11.68 -7.42
N LEU A 128 -9.48 -10.82 -8.00
CA LEU A 128 -9.12 -10.82 -9.41
C LEU A 128 -8.00 -11.84 -9.71
N SER A 129 -7.79 -12.18 -10.98
CA SER A 129 -6.86 -13.22 -11.41
C SER A 129 -5.39 -12.94 -11.07
N SER A 130 -5.00 -11.67 -10.93
CA SER A 130 -3.61 -11.29 -10.69
C SER A 130 -3.45 -10.16 -9.69
N TYR A 131 -2.24 -10.05 -9.11
CA TYR A 131 -1.82 -8.90 -8.33
C TYR A 131 -1.93 -7.59 -9.13
N ALA A 132 -1.51 -7.61 -10.40
CA ALA A 132 -1.52 -6.43 -11.28
C ALA A 132 -2.95 -5.91 -11.52
N ALA A 133 -3.91 -6.80 -11.79
CA ALA A 133 -5.32 -6.43 -11.94
C ALA A 133 -5.89 -5.83 -10.64
N SER A 134 -5.61 -6.46 -9.51
CA SER A 134 -6.02 -5.95 -8.19
C SER A 134 -5.39 -4.58 -7.88
N LYS A 135 -4.11 -4.40 -8.20
CA LYS A 135 -3.38 -3.13 -8.00
C LYS A 135 -3.94 -2.02 -8.89
N LYS A 136 -4.26 -2.31 -10.16
CA LYS A 136 -4.86 -1.36 -11.11
C LYS A 136 -6.16 -0.78 -10.55
N VAL A 137 -7.06 -1.64 -10.05
CA VAL A 137 -8.31 -1.19 -9.42
C VAL A 137 -8.03 -0.37 -8.16
N ALA A 138 -7.13 -0.84 -7.30
CA ALA A 138 -6.79 -0.14 -6.07
C ALA A 138 -6.21 1.26 -6.32
N LEU A 139 -5.32 1.42 -7.32
CA LEU A 139 -4.77 2.72 -7.74
C LEU A 139 -5.87 3.63 -8.30
N LYS A 140 -6.82 3.11 -9.08
CA LYS A 140 -7.92 3.91 -9.60
C LYS A 140 -8.80 4.47 -8.49
N VAL A 141 -9.02 3.71 -7.43
CA VAL A 141 -9.73 4.19 -6.23
C VAL A 141 -8.88 5.19 -5.46
N ALA A 142 -7.58 4.92 -5.29
CA ALA A 142 -6.63 5.78 -4.58
C ALA A 142 -6.50 7.16 -5.21
N ASN A 143 -6.54 7.24 -6.55
CA ASN A 143 -6.40 8.48 -7.31
C ASN A 143 -7.73 9.18 -7.60
N SER A 144 -8.85 8.68 -7.09
CA SER A 144 -10.14 9.32 -7.30
C SER A 144 -10.27 10.58 -6.42
N PRO A 145 -10.34 11.78 -7.01
CA PRO A 145 -10.56 13.01 -6.23
C PRO A 145 -11.85 12.93 -5.40
N LEU A 146 -12.89 12.28 -5.95
CA LEU A 146 -14.16 12.10 -5.24
C LEU A 146 -14.03 11.22 -4.00
N VAL A 147 -13.21 10.18 -4.04
CA VAL A 147 -12.94 9.33 -2.87
C VAL A 147 -12.07 10.08 -1.85
N LYS A 148 -11.05 10.78 -2.31
CA LYS A 148 -10.12 11.51 -1.44
C LYS A 148 -10.81 12.69 -0.72
N THR A 149 -11.64 13.46 -1.43
CA THR A 149 -12.43 14.55 -0.82
C THR A 149 -13.52 14.03 0.12
N ALA A 150 -14.15 12.88 -0.17
CA ALA A 150 -15.07 12.22 0.75
C ALA A 150 -14.36 11.80 2.05
N ALA A 151 -13.12 11.30 1.94
CA ALA A 151 -12.31 10.94 3.11
C ALA A 151 -11.98 12.17 3.96
N TYR A 152 -11.59 13.28 3.34
CA TYR A 152 -11.35 14.55 4.03
C TYR A 152 -12.61 15.05 4.74
N GLY A 153 -13.76 15.09 4.03
CA GLY A 153 -15.06 15.53 4.56
C GLY A 153 -15.74 14.55 5.51
N GLU A 154 -15.07 13.42 5.86
CA GLU A 154 -15.61 12.37 6.74
C GLU A 154 -16.93 11.75 6.26
N ASP A 155 -17.17 11.82 4.93
CA ASP A 155 -18.33 11.25 4.25
C ASP A 155 -18.04 9.80 3.81
N PRO A 156 -18.68 8.78 4.41
CA PRO A 156 -18.48 7.38 4.04
C PRO A 156 -19.15 7.02 2.71
N ASN A 157 -18.88 7.81 1.67
CA ASN A 157 -19.51 7.71 0.37
C ASN A 157 -19.04 6.47 -0.41
N TRP A 158 -19.60 5.32 -0.07
CA TRP A 158 -19.26 4.07 -0.71
C TRP A 158 -19.60 4.04 -2.21
N GLY A 159 -20.58 4.84 -2.66
CA GLY A 159 -20.89 4.99 -4.09
C GLY A 159 -19.71 5.52 -4.89
N ARG A 160 -18.98 6.52 -4.37
CA ARG A 160 -17.76 7.05 -4.99
C ARG A 160 -16.64 6.00 -5.08
N ILE A 161 -16.53 5.15 -4.06
CA ILE A 161 -15.53 4.06 -4.04
C ILE A 161 -15.82 3.06 -5.16
N ILE A 162 -17.08 2.63 -5.31
CA ILE A 162 -17.47 1.65 -6.34
C ILE A 162 -17.34 2.24 -7.74
N THR A 163 -17.78 3.49 -7.94
CA THR A 163 -17.64 4.18 -9.20
C THR A 163 -16.18 4.27 -9.62
N ALA A 164 -15.30 4.62 -8.69
CA ALA A 164 -13.85 4.67 -8.96
C ALA A 164 -13.30 3.27 -9.31
N ALA A 165 -13.72 2.23 -8.59
CA ALA A 165 -13.31 0.85 -8.87
C ALA A 165 -13.78 0.37 -10.25
N GLY A 166 -15.03 0.67 -10.63
CA GLY A 166 -15.57 0.32 -11.95
C GLY A 166 -14.85 1.04 -13.09
N ASN A 167 -14.46 2.31 -12.88
CA ASN A 167 -13.70 3.11 -13.83
C ASN A 167 -12.26 2.62 -14.06
N ALA A 168 -11.81 1.58 -13.36
CA ALA A 168 -10.53 0.95 -13.66
C ALA A 168 -10.51 0.21 -15.00
N GLY A 169 -11.68 -0.05 -15.59
CA GLY A 169 -11.78 -0.78 -16.87
C GLY A 169 -11.24 -2.20 -16.78
N GLU A 170 -11.39 -2.84 -15.62
CA GLU A 170 -10.97 -4.23 -15.43
C GLU A 170 -12.05 -5.18 -15.94
N LYS A 171 -11.70 -6.06 -16.88
CA LYS A 171 -12.67 -6.96 -17.54
C LYS A 171 -13.34 -7.95 -16.57
N GLU A 172 -12.62 -8.31 -15.49
CA GLU A 172 -13.12 -9.21 -14.46
C GLU A 172 -14.04 -8.53 -13.44
N PHE A 173 -14.26 -7.19 -13.56
CA PHE A 173 -15.13 -6.47 -12.66
C PHE A 173 -16.58 -6.87 -12.87
N ASP A 174 -17.16 -7.53 -11.88
CA ASP A 174 -18.59 -7.91 -11.86
C ASP A 174 -19.22 -7.42 -10.56
N ILE A 175 -20.21 -6.53 -10.70
CA ILE A 175 -20.92 -5.96 -9.56
C ILE A 175 -21.62 -7.02 -8.72
N LYS A 176 -22.06 -8.13 -9.32
CA LYS A 176 -22.72 -9.23 -8.60
C LYS A 176 -21.80 -9.96 -7.63
N ASN A 177 -20.49 -9.89 -7.87
CA ASN A 177 -19.46 -10.47 -7.01
C ASN A 177 -18.81 -9.44 -6.09
N LEU A 178 -19.19 -8.16 -6.23
CA LEU A 178 -18.56 -7.07 -5.48
C LEU A 178 -18.99 -7.10 -4.01
N SER A 179 -18.02 -7.14 -3.14
CA SER A 179 -18.23 -6.92 -1.71
C SER A 179 -17.29 -5.80 -1.24
N LEU A 180 -17.81 -4.91 -0.40
CA LEU A 180 -17.11 -3.76 0.13
C LEU A 180 -17.17 -3.76 1.65
N LYS A 181 -16.02 -3.53 2.31
CA LYS A 181 -15.96 -3.24 3.74
C LYS A 181 -15.24 -1.91 3.97
N ILE A 182 -15.68 -1.19 4.97
CA ILE A 182 -15.05 0.03 5.48
C ILE A 182 -14.75 -0.19 6.96
N GLY A 183 -13.48 -0.12 7.34
CA GLY A 183 -13.04 -0.37 8.72
C GLY A 183 -13.42 -1.77 9.25
N GLY A 184 -13.54 -2.77 8.36
CA GLY A 184 -13.98 -4.11 8.70
C GLY A 184 -15.51 -4.32 8.66
N TYR A 185 -16.31 -3.24 8.63
CA TYR A 185 -17.77 -3.34 8.54
C TYR A 185 -18.21 -3.61 7.10
N PRO A 186 -19.08 -4.60 6.85
CA PRO A 186 -19.62 -4.87 5.53
C PRO A 186 -20.58 -3.74 5.10
N VAL A 187 -20.27 -3.12 3.96
CA VAL A 187 -21.12 -2.12 3.29
C VAL A 187 -21.92 -2.80 2.20
N LEU A 188 -21.24 -3.57 1.35
CA LEU A 188 -21.87 -4.39 0.31
C LEU A 188 -21.44 -5.84 0.46
N ILE A 189 -22.36 -6.73 0.11
CA ILE A 189 -22.15 -8.17 0.03
C ILE A 189 -22.76 -8.65 -1.29
N ASN A 190 -21.92 -9.17 -2.19
CA ASN A 190 -22.34 -9.65 -3.50
C ASN A 190 -23.27 -8.66 -4.23
N GLY A 191 -22.84 -7.41 -4.34
CA GLY A 191 -23.53 -6.34 -5.03
C GLY A 191 -24.71 -5.70 -4.28
N ASN A 192 -25.14 -6.26 -3.17
CA ASN A 192 -26.29 -5.76 -2.40
C ASN A 192 -25.84 -5.03 -1.13
N LEU A 193 -26.62 -4.03 -0.71
CA LEU A 193 -26.36 -3.32 0.54
C LEU A 193 -26.48 -4.30 1.73
N SER A 194 -25.47 -4.28 2.58
CA SER A 194 -25.44 -5.13 3.77
C SER A 194 -26.49 -4.66 4.80
N PRO A 195 -27.33 -5.57 5.33
CA PRO A 195 -28.27 -5.21 6.39
C PRO A 195 -27.57 -4.76 7.70
N LYS A 196 -26.28 -5.03 7.83
CA LYS A 196 -25.45 -4.59 8.98
C LYS A 196 -24.85 -3.21 8.79
N TYR A 197 -24.95 -2.61 7.60
CA TYR A 197 -24.43 -1.29 7.34
C TYR A 197 -25.33 -0.22 7.95
N SER A 198 -24.72 0.81 8.50
CA SER A 198 -25.36 2.07 8.82
C SER A 198 -24.39 3.22 8.55
N GLU A 199 -24.93 4.35 8.12
CA GLU A 199 -24.13 5.55 7.83
C GLU A 199 -23.33 6.02 9.04
N ALA A 200 -23.93 5.93 10.23
CA ALA A 200 -23.26 6.28 11.49
C ALA A 200 -21.98 5.45 11.73
N LYS A 201 -21.99 4.15 11.41
CA LYS A 201 -20.80 3.29 11.48
C LYS A 201 -19.76 3.72 10.42
N GLY A 202 -20.20 4.00 9.20
CA GLY A 202 -19.33 4.52 8.16
C GLY A 202 -18.64 5.82 8.56
N LYS A 203 -19.40 6.80 9.07
CA LYS A 203 -18.86 8.08 9.59
C LYS A 203 -17.83 7.87 10.69
N LYS A 204 -18.08 6.95 11.62
CA LYS A 204 -17.11 6.61 12.68
C LYS A 204 -15.77 6.13 12.10
N GLU A 205 -15.80 5.34 11.02
CA GLU A 205 -14.57 4.85 10.37
C GLU A 205 -13.86 5.97 9.58
N PHE A 206 -14.60 6.86 8.92
CA PHE A 206 -14.03 7.97 8.16
C PHE A 206 -13.46 9.10 9.03
N ARG A 207 -13.85 9.18 10.30
CA ARG A 207 -13.24 10.09 11.31
C ARG A 207 -11.86 9.64 11.78
N LYS A 208 -11.48 8.40 11.53
CA LYS A 208 -10.16 7.89 11.94
C LYS A 208 -9.03 8.50 11.10
N LYS A 209 -7.86 8.60 11.69
CA LYS A 209 -6.63 8.99 10.96
C LYS A 209 -6.22 7.98 9.89
N THR A 210 -6.63 6.72 10.04
CA THR A 210 -6.43 5.66 9.04
C THR A 210 -7.77 5.07 8.65
N ILE A 211 -8.12 5.16 7.38
CA ILE A 211 -9.33 4.61 6.79
C ILE A 211 -8.95 3.32 6.04
N ASN A 212 -9.59 2.20 6.39
CA ASN A 212 -9.37 0.93 5.71
C ASN A 212 -10.55 0.62 4.80
N ILE A 213 -10.29 0.43 3.51
CA ILE A 213 -11.26 0.08 2.46
C ILE A 213 -10.85 -1.29 1.89
N GLU A 214 -11.76 -2.25 1.94
CA GLU A 214 -11.54 -3.58 1.39
C GLU A 214 -12.58 -3.86 0.30
N ILE A 215 -12.12 -4.08 -0.93
CA ILE A 215 -12.94 -4.38 -2.10
C ILE A 215 -12.64 -5.81 -2.54
N LYS A 216 -13.65 -6.64 -2.61
CA LYS A 216 -13.53 -8.00 -3.14
C LYS A 216 -14.36 -8.13 -4.41
N LEU A 217 -13.73 -8.56 -5.51
CA LEU A 217 -14.32 -8.58 -6.85
C LEU A 217 -14.52 -10.01 -7.42
N GLY A 218 -14.12 -11.03 -6.68
CA GLY A 218 -14.22 -12.42 -7.12
C GLY A 218 -13.67 -13.40 -6.08
N LYS A 219 -13.24 -14.59 -6.53
CA LYS A 219 -12.87 -15.71 -5.66
C LYS A 219 -11.36 -15.98 -5.57
N SER A 220 -10.54 -15.34 -6.42
CA SER A 220 -9.09 -15.54 -6.39
C SER A 220 -8.50 -15.09 -5.04
N LYS A 221 -7.38 -15.70 -4.67
CA LYS A 221 -6.61 -15.30 -3.48
C LYS A 221 -5.66 -14.14 -3.74
N GLN A 222 -5.53 -13.71 -5.00
CA GLN A 222 -4.68 -12.58 -5.35
C GLN A 222 -5.25 -11.28 -4.76
N SER A 223 -4.36 -10.45 -4.23
CA SER A 223 -4.77 -9.16 -3.66
C SER A 223 -3.64 -8.15 -3.75
N ALA A 224 -4.01 -6.88 -3.83
CA ALA A 224 -3.09 -5.75 -3.72
C ALA A 224 -3.57 -4.78 -2.64
N LEU A 225 -2.62 -4.16 -1.95
CA LEU A 225 -2.86 -3.06 -1.03
C LEU A 225 -2.20 -1.81 -1.61
N VAL A 226 -2.97 -0.76 -1.79
CA VAL A 226 -2.50 0.57 -2.17
C VAL A 226 -2.80 1.54 -1.04
N MET A 227 -1.88 2.48 -0.79
CA MET A 227 -2.06 3.52 0.22
C MET A 227 -2.06 4.90 -0.43
N THR A 228 -2.94 5.78 0.04
CA THR A 228 -3.05 7.17 -0.42
C THR A 228 -3.43 8.09 0.74
N SER A 229 -3.31 9.39 0.52
CA SER A 229 -3.84 10.41 1.42
C SER A 229 -5.26 10.82 1.01
N ASP A 230 -5.96 11.53 1.89
CA ASP A 230 -7.11 12.35 1.52
C ASP A 230 -6.68 13.57 0.69
N LEU A 231 -7.65 14.35 0.22
CA LEU A 231 -7.45 15.60 -0.51
C LEU A 231 -8.22 16.71 0.19
N SER A 232 -7.46 17.67 0.75
CA SER A 232 -8.01 18.93 1.30
C SER A 232 -8.25 19.97 0.19
N PRO A 233 -9.13 20.95 0.45
CA PRO A 233 -9.30 22.11 -0.41
C PRO A 233 -8.02 22.90 -0.61
#